data_19be633b783c79f996452047be2d539d
#
_entry.id   19be633b783c79f996452047be2d539d
#
_cell.length_a   1.000
_cell.length_b   1.000
_cell.length_c   1.000
_cell.angle_alpha   90.00
_cell.angle_beta   90.00
_cell.angle_gamma   90.00
#
_symmetry.space_group_name_H-M   'P 1'
#
loop_
_entity.id
_entity.type
_entity.pdbx_description
1 polymer ?
#
loop_
_entity_poly.entity_id
_entity_poly.type
_entity_poly.pdbx_seq_one_letter_code
_entity_poly.pdbx_strand_id
1 'polypeptide(L)'
;LWWGGMGNYVDYTKESVRNDWKQYLKDNLLSYGVTSVWNDNCEYEGLVDKDARVSFEGKGATIGQVKPVMSNLMCQLTQEAVHEEFPNTRAFAVCRSGHAGIQRYAQTWAGDNLTCWESLKYNIATILGMGLSGVANHGCDIGGFYGTAPEEELFVRWVQNGIFQPRFSIHSTNIDNTVTEPWMYSGTKHLIRDAIQFRYRLS
;
A
#
# COMPACT_ATOMS: atom_id res chain seq x y z
N LEU A 1 -16.14 14.36 3.78
CA LEU A 1 -15.19 15.25 3.13
C LEU A 1 -13.94 14.49 2.79
N TRP A 2 -13.55 14.50 1.54
CA TRP A 2 -12.34 13.92 1.02
C TRP A 2 -11.45 15.05 0.46
N TRP A 3 -10.19 14.81 0.19
CA TRP A 3 -9.24 15.84 -0.30
C TRP A 3 -9.77 16.60 -1.54
N GLY A 4 -10.50 15.92 -2.40
CA GLY A 4 -11.09 16.50 -3.61
C GLY A 4 -12.52 17.02 -3.43
N GLY A 5 -13.09 17.02 -2.21
CA GLY A 5 -14.42 17.49 -1.93
C GLY A 5 -15.39 16.44 -1.35
N MET A 6 -16.63 16.49 -1.76
CA MET A 6 -17.68 15.56 -1.33
C MET A 6 -17.70 14.32 -2.22
N GLY A 7 -17.82 13.15 -1.61
CA GLY A 7 -17.93 11.88 -2.32
C GLY A 7 -18.67 10.83 -1.49
N ASN A 8 -18.89 9.68 -2.09
CA ASN A 8 -19.45 8.51 -1.41
C ASN A 8 -18.41 7.40 -1.35
N TYR A 9 -18.44 6.63 -0.27
CA TYR A 9 -17.66 5.42 -0.15
C TYR A 9 -18.34 4.27 -0.89
N VAL A 10 -17.53 3.45 -1.55
CA VAL A 10 -18.00 2.28 -2.30
C VAL A 10 -18.33 1.16 -1.32
N ASP A 11 -19.53 0.57 -1.44
CA ASP A 11 -19.95 -0.56 -0.60
C ASP A 11 -19.56 -1.90 -1.26
N TYR A 12 -18.34 -2.36 -1.00
CA TYR A 12 -17.86 -3.65 -1.52
C TYR A 12 -18.55 -4.87 -0.91
N THR A 13 -19.43 -4.70 0.08
CA THR A 13 -20.25 -5.79 0.61
C THR A 13 -21.43 -6.16 -0.29
N LYS A 14 -21.64 -5.42 -1.41
CA LYS A 14 -22.71 -5.66 -2.38
C LYS A 14 -22.13 -6.22 -3.68
N GLU A 15 -22.63 -7.38 -4.11
CA GLU A 15 -22.12 -8.08 -5.30
C GLU A 15 -22.19 -7.24 -6.59
N SER A 16 -23.30 -6.55 -6.82
CA SER A 16 -23.42 -5.70 -8.02
C SER A 16 -22.34 -4.60 -8.04
N VAL A 17 -22.04 -4.00 -6.89
CA VAL A 17 -21.01 -2.96 -6.77
C VAL A 17 -19.60 -3.56 -7.00
N ARG A 18 -19.36 -4.78 -6.53
CA ARG A 18 -18.10 -5.49 -6.82
C ARG A 18 -17.92 -5.73 -8.32
N ASN A 19 -18.98 -6.16 -9.00
CA ASN A 19 -18.95 -6.37 -10.45
C ASN A 19 -18.69 -5.06 -11.22
N ASP A 20 -19.39 -3.99 -10.84
CA ASP A 20 -19.17 -2.66 -11.42
C ASP A 20 -17.73 -2.18 -11.21
N TRP A 21 -17.17 -2.39 -10.01
CA TRP A 21 -15.80 -2.03 -9.69
C TRP A 21 -14.77 -2.82 -10.52
N LYS A 22 -14.96 -4.12 -10.67
CA LYS A 22 -14.11 -4.96 -11.54
C LYS A 22 -14.15 -4.48 -12.99
N GLN A 23 -15.34 -4.19 -13.51
CA GLN A 23 -15.49 -3.66 -14.85
C GLN A 23 -14.77 -2.31 -15.00
N TYR A 24 -14.87 -1.44 -13.99
CA TYR A 24 -14.17 -0.15 -13.97
C TYR A 24 -12.64 -0.31 -14.02
N LEU A 25 -12.08 -1.28 -13.28
CA LEU A 25 -10.67 -1.61 -13.35
C LEU A 25 -10.26 -2.10 -14.74
N LYS A 26 -11.06 -2.98 -15.35
CA LYS A 26 -10.80 -3.50 -16.69
C LYS A 26 -10.77 -2.38 -17.72
N ASP A 27 -11.79 -1.55 -17.75
CA ASP A 27 -11.94 -0.50 -18.75
C ASP A 27 -10.89 0.61 -18.63
N ASN A 28 -10.48 0.96 -17.41
CA ASN A 28 -9.64 2.13 -17.16
C ASN A 28 -8.15 1.82 -16.89
N LEU A 29 -7.80 0.58 -16.57
CA LEU A 29 -6.42 0.19 -16.29
C LEU A 29 -5.98 -1.05 -17.07
N LEU A 30 -6.72 -2.16 -16.96
CA LEU A 30 -6.26 -3.44 -17.49
C LEU A 30 -6.26 -3.44 -19.01
N SER A 31 -7.20 -2.76 -19.68
CA SER A 31 -7.25 -2.58 -21.13
C SER A 31 -6.00 -1.91 -21.71
N TYR A 32 -5.25 -1.20 -20.86
CA TYR A 32 -3.96 -0.60 -21.23
C TYR A 32 -2.75 -1.47 -20.89
N GLY A 33 -2.97 -2.73 -20.49
CA GLY A 33 -1.90 -3.67 -20.15
C GLY A 33 -1.36 -3.55 -18.71
N VAL A 34 -2.02 -2.78 -17.84
CA VAL A 34 -1.64 -2.68 -16.42
C VAL A 34 -2.05 -3.97 -15.70
N THR A 35 -1.09 -4.66 -15.08
CA THR A 35 -1.33 -5.90 -14.33
C THR A 35 -1.00 -5.77 -12.83
N SER A 36 -0.43 -4.64 -12.43
CA SER A 36 -0.07 -4.32 -11.05
C SER A 36 -0.83 -3.08 -10.60
N VAL A 37 -1.60 -3.21 -9.54
CA VAL A 37 -2.54 -2.17 -9.08
C VAL A 37 -2.21 -1.75 -7.66
N TRP A 38 -2.19 -0.44 -7.44
CA TRP A 38 -2.03 0.19 -6.14
C TRP A 38 -3.39 0.57 -5.58
N ASN A 39 -3.80 -0.07 -4.49
CA ASN A 39 -5.03 0.23 -3.76
C ASN A 39 -4.68 1.13 -2.57
N ASP A 40 -4.82 2.41 -2.77
CA ASP A 40 -4.56 3.42 -1.76
C ASP A 40 -5.86 3.97 -1.16
N ASN A 41 -5.76 4.66 -0.02
CA ASN A 41 -6.87 5.32 0.65
C ASN A 41 -8.10 4.42 0.90
N CYS A 42 -7.86 3.17 1.23
CA CYS A 42 -8.87 2.14 1.38
C CYS A 42 -9.32 1.90 2.84
N GLU A 43 -8.89 2.76 3.77
CA GLU A 43 -9.21 2.67 5.19
C GLU A 43 -10.63 3.14 5.55
N TYR A 44 -11.32 3.81 4.64
CA TYR A 44 -12.61 4.48 4.93
C TYR A 44 -12.48 5.53 6.03
N GLU A 45 -11.37 6.23 6.04
CA GLU A 45 -10.93 7.16 7.09
C GLU A 45 -11.93 8.27 7.37
N GLY A 46 -12.43 8.91 6.32
CA GLY A 46 -13.40 9.99 6.42
C GLY A 46 -14.82 9.54 6.84
N LEU A 47 -15.07 8.22 6.90
CA LEU A 47 -16.34 7.68 7.34
C LEU A 47 -16.30 7.41 8.85
N VAL A 48 -16.62 8.44 9.61
CA VAL A 48 -16.57 8.43 11.08
C VAL A 48 -17.83 7.85 11.75
N ASP A 49 -18.96 7.85 11.04
CA ASP A 49 -20.22 7.28 11.52
C ASP A 49 -20.17 5.75 11.46
N LYS A 50 -19.95 5.13 12.62
CA LYS A 50 -19.87 3.67 12.75
C LYS A 50 -21.21 2.97 12.48
N ASP A 51 -22.32 3.68 12.59
CA ASP A 51 -23.68 3.16 12.37
C ASP A 51 -24.17 3.31 10.93
N ALA A 52 -23.36 3.97 10.07
CA ALA A 52 -23.63 4.04 8.63
C ALA A 52 -23.86 2.64 8.06
N ARG A 53 -24.93 2.51 7.26
CA ARG A 53 -25.39 1.20 6.78
C ARG A 53 -24.67 0.78 5.51
N VAL A 54 -24.38 -0.52 5.44
CA VAL A 54 -23.91 -1.22 4.24
C VAL A 54 -24.86 -2.37 3.92
N SER A 55 -24.85 -2.81 2.66
CA SER A 55 -25.77 -3.84 2.17
C SER A 55 -25.54 -5.20 2.82
N PHE A 56 -24.29 -5.62 2.92
CA PHE A 56 -23.87 -6.95 3.36
C PHE A 56 -24.73 -8.05 2.70
N GLU A 57 -24.79 -8.03 1.38
CA GLU A 57 -25.60 -8.93 0.53
C GLU A 57 -27.09 -8.94 0.93
N GLY A 58 -27.65 -7.77 1.25
CA GLY A 58 -29.04 -7.62 1.65
C GLY A 58 -29.35 -7.99 3.10
N LYS A 59 -28.39 -8.53 3.85
CA LYS A 59 -28.56 -8.87 5.27
C LYS A 59 -28.50 -7.64 6.16
N GLY A 60 -27.84 -6.59 5.67
CA GLY A 60 -27.56 -5.37 6.41
C GLY A 60 -26.47 -5.52 7.45
N ALA A 61 -25.58 -4.54 7.49
CA ALA A 61 -24.56 -4.40 8.52
C ALA A 61 -24.26 -2.91 8.74
N THR A 62 -23.43 -2.60 9.72
CA THR A 62 -22.88 -1.26 9.90
C THR A 62 -21.45 -1.20 9.42
N ILE A 63 -20.98 0.00 9.05
CA ILE A 63 -19.59 0.20 8.68
C ILE A 63 -18.66 -0.15 9.85
N GLY A 64 -19.07 0.08 11.10
CA GLY A 64 -18.33 -0.32 12.29
C GLY A 64 -18.03 -1.81 12.36
N GLN A 65 -18.91 -2.65 11.79
CA GLN A 65 -18.72 -4.10 11.73
C GLN A 65 -17.83 -4.54 10.57
N VAL A 66 -17.88 -3.88 9.42
CA VAL A 66 -17.26 -4.37 8.18
C VAL A 66 -16.10 -3.52 7.67
N LYS A 67 -15.87 -2.33 8.23
CA LYS A 67 -14.79 -1.42 7.81
C LYS A 67 -13.42 -2.12 7.69
N PRO A 68 -13.00 -2.96 8.65
CA PRO A 68 -11.69 -3.61 8.57
C PRO A 68 -11.51 -4.55 7.36
N VAL A 69 -12.60 -5.09 6.81
CA VAL A 69 -12.51 -6.02 5.67
C VAL A 69 -12.72 -5.37 4.31
N MET A 70 -13.04 -4.07 4.26
CA MET A 70 -13.27 -3.35 2.99
C MET A 70 -12.01 -3.35 2.10
N SER A 71 -10.83 -3.13 2.71
CA SER A 71 -9.55 -3.21 2.00
C SER A 71 -9.28 -4.61 1.44
N ASN A 72 -9.61 -5.65 2.22
CA ASN A 72 -9.46 -7.04 1.76
C ASN A 72 -10.35 -7.31 0.55
N LEU A 73 -11.61 -6.83 0.57
CA LEU A 73 -12.54 -6.98 -0.55
C LEU A 73 -12.03 -6.22 -1.78
N MET A 74 -11.57 -4.99 -1.63
CA MET A 74 -10.99 -4.21 -2.74
C MET A 74 -9.81 -4.96 -3.38
N CYS A 75 -8.90 -5.50 -2.57
CA CYS A 75 -7.74 -6.24 -3.09
C CYS A 75 -8.12 -7.57 -3.72
N GLN A 76 -9.12 -8.28 -3.17
CA GLN A 76 -9.68 -9.47 -3.78
C GLN A 76 -10.21 -9.18 -5.18
N LEU A 77 -11.01 -8.12 -5.33
CA LEU A 77 -11.57 -7.70 -6.62
C LEU A 77 -10.49 -7.31 -7.62
N THR A 78 -9.42 -6.67 -7.15
CA THR A 78 -8.25 -6.36 -7.98
C THR A 78 -7.61 -7.64 -8.52
N GLN A 79 -7.38 -8.64 -7.68
CA GLN A 79 -6.84 -9.93 -8.09
C GLN A 79 -7.77 -10.64 -9.08
N GLU A 80 -9.07 -10.69 -8.78
CA GLU A 80 -10.08 -11.30 -9.65
C GLU A 80 -10.11 -10.64 -11.02
N ALA A 81 -10.18 -9.30 -11.07
CA ALA A 81 -10.21 -8.55 -12.33
C ALA A 81 -8.97 -8.81 -13.19
N VAL A 82 -7.77 -8.83 -12.58
CA VAL A 82 -6.53 -9.15 -13.32
C VAL A 82 -6.53 -10.58 -13.83
N HIS A 83 -6.98 -11.55 -13.03
CA HIS A 83 -7.04 -12.94 -13.47
C HIS A 83 -8.09 -13.18 -14.57
N GLU A 84 -9.22 -12.49 -14.51
CA GLU A 84 -10.25 -12.55 -15.55
C GLU A 84 -9.76 -11.99 -16.89
N GLU A 85 -8.96 -10.91 -16.86
CA GLU A 85 -8.43 -10.27 -18.06
C GLU A 85 -7.14 -10.94 -18.58
N PHE A 86 -6.27 -11.37 -17.65
CA PHE A 86 -4.97 -11.95 -17.94
C PHE A 86 -4.79 -13.31 -17.22
N PRO A 87 -5.43 -14.40 -17.67
CA PRO A 87 -5.46 -15.69 -16.95
C PRO A 87 -4.08 -16.29 -16.68
N ASN A 88 -3.09 -15.96 -17.50
CA ASN A 88 -1.72 -16.48 -17.39
C ASN A 88 -0.76 -15.54 -16.66
N THR A 89 -1.27 -14.43 -16.13
CA THR A 89 -0.45 -13.42 -15.46
C THR A 89 -0.67 -13.48 -13.96
N ARG A 90 0.43 -13.48 -13.19
CA ARG A 90 0.35 -13.34 -11.73
C ARG A 90 -0.07 -11.90 -11.42
N ALA A 91 -1.24 -11.73 -10.86
CA ALA A 91 -1.69 -10.43 -10.37
C ALA A 91 -0.79 -9.95 -9.21
N PHE A 92 -0.46 -8.66 -9.21
CA PHE A 92 0.26 -8.03 -8.11
C PHE A 92 -0.50 -6.79 -7.66
N ALA A 93 -0.99 -6.81 -6.44
CA ALA A 93 -1.67 -5.69 -5.82
C ALA A 93 -0.89 -5.19 -4.61
N VAL A 94 -0.89 -3.90 -4.40
CA VAL A 94 -0.36 -3.23 -3.21
C VAL A 94 -1.52 -2.54 -2.50
N CYS A 95 -1.57 -2.63 -1.17
CA CYS A 95 -2.64 -2.04 -0.38
C CYS A 95 -2.10 -1.41 0.90
N ARG A 96 -2.56 -0.20 1.22
CA ARG A 96 -2.10 0.50 2.43
C ARG A 96 -2.64 -0.13 3.70
N SER A 97 -3.82 -0.69 3.68
CA SER A 97 -4.45 -1.27 4.85
C SER A 97 -5.01 -2.66 4.59
N GLY A 98 -5.42 -3.32 5.63
CA GLY A 98 -6.04 -4.63 5.55
C GLY A 98 -6.32 -5.21 6.92
N HIS A 99 -7.07 -6.29 6.92
CA HIS A 99 -7.32 -7.14 8.08
C HIS A 99 -6.67 -8.51 7.85
N ALA A 100 -6.77 -9.39 8.83
CA ALA A 100 -6.35 -10.79 8.68
C ALA A 100 -6.93 -11.38 7.37
N GLY A 101 -6.09 -11.99 6.55
CA GLY A 101 -6.44 -12.47 5.22
C GLY A 101 -5.97 -11.59 4.07
N ILE A 102 -5.53 -10.34 4.32
CA ILE A 102 -5.02 -9.45 3.27
C ILE A 102 -3.80 -10.04 2.55
N GLN A 103 -2.99 -10.84 3.24
CA GLN A 103 -1.82 -11.52 2.68
C GLN A 103 -2.13 -12.44 1.49
N ARG A 104 -3.40 -12.81 1.32
CA ARG A 104 -3.87 -13.60 0.17
C ARG A 104 -3.95 -12.77 -1.12
N TYR A 105 -4.07 -11.46 -0.99
CA TYR A 105 -4.46 -10.58 -2.09
C TYR A 105 -3.45 -9.49 -2.39
N ALA A 106 -2.69 -9.02 -1.39
CA ALA A 106 -1.87 -7.83 -1.58
C ALA A 106 -0.57 -7.86 -0.78
N GLN A 107 0.43 -7.16 -1.31
CA GLN A 107 1.53 -6.63 -0.55
C GLN A 107 1.04 -5.42 0.23
N THR A 108 1.52 -5.19 1.45
CA THR A 108 1.15 -4.04 2.25
C THR A 108 2.34 -3.14 2.57
N TRP A 109 2.07 -1.91 3.00
CA TRP A 109 3.12 -1.02 3.49
C TRP A 109 2.64 -0.23 4.72
N ALA A 110 3.59 0.43 5.38
CA ALA A 110 3.35 1.11 6.67
C ALA A 110 2.67 2.49 6.54
N GLY A 111 2.18 2.86 5.36
CA GLY A 111 1.52 4.14 5.13
C GLY A 111 2.49 5.32 5.08
N ASP A 112 1.97 6.50 5.33
CA ASP A 112 2.65 7.78 5.18
C ASP A 112 3.52 8.08 6.42
N ASN A 113 4.74 7.59 6.45
CA ASN A 113 5.64 7.82 7.56
C ASN A 113 6.32 9.20 7.47
N LEU A 114 6.43 9.89 8.60
CA LEU A 114 7.27 11.08 8.70
C LEU A 114 8.74 10.73 8.48
N THR A 115 9.46 11.57 7.76
CA THR A 115 10.90 11.44 7.53
C THR A 115 11.66 11.80 8.80
N CYS A 116 11.96 10.80 9.63
CA CYS A 116 12.76 10.93 10.84
C CYS A 116 13.31 9.60 11.33
N TRP A 117 14.29 9.64 12.24
CA TRP A 117 14.91 8.47 12.85
C TRP A 117 13.94 7.60 13.62
N GLU A 118 12.95 8.21 14.29
CA GLU A 118 11.91 7.53 15.04
C GLU A 118 11.05 6.66 14.13
N SER A 119 10.67 7.18 12.97
CA SER A 119 9.91 6.40 11.98
C SER A 119 10.70 5.22 11.45
N LEU A 120 11.99 5.37 11.15
CA LEU A 120 12.86 4.25 10.80
C LEU A 120 12.85 3.17 11.89
N LYS A 121 13.00 3.56 13.15
CA LYS A 121 12.98 2.65 14.29
C LYS A 121 11.64 1.92 14.43
N TYR A 122 10.53 2.64 14.34
CA TYR A 122 9.19 2.05 14.44
C TYR A 122 8.89 1.10 13.29
N ASN A 123 9.33 1.43 12.09
CA ASN A 123 9.12 0.57 10.92
C ASN A 123 9.76 -0.81 11.08
N ILE A 124 10.93 -0.90 11.71
CA ILE A 124 11.57 -2.20 11.99
C ILE A 124 10.63 -3.09 12.82
N ALA A 125 10.14 -2.57 13.94
CA ALA A 125 9.23 -3.32 14.81
C ALA A 125 7.89 -3.64 14.12
N THR A 126 7.34 -2.70 13.37
CA THR A 126 6.08 -2.87 12.62
C THR A 126 6.22 -3.98 11.59
N ILE A 127 7.27 -3.97 10.78
CA ILE A 127 7.47 -4.95 9.70
C ILE A 127 7.68 -6.35 10.27
N LEU A 128 8.45 -6.47 11.35
CA LEU A 128 8.64 -7.75 12.04
C LEU A 128 7.32 -8.24 12.65
N GLY A 129 6.55 -7.36 13.29
CA GLY A 129 5.25 -7.68 13.87
C GLY A 129 4.23 -8.11 12.82
N MET A 130 4.21 -7.46 11.66
CA MET A 130 3.36 -7.86 10.53
C MET A 130 3.74 -9.26 10.03
N GLY A 131 5.03 -9.56 9.89
CA GLY A 131 5.52 -10.88 9.52
C GLY A 131 5.07 -11.97 10.51
N LEU A 132 5.22 -11.73 11.80
CA LEU A 132 4.76 -12.63 12.87
C LEU A 132 3.23 -12.79 12.89
N SER A 133 2.49 -11.79 12.41
CA SER A 133 1.03 -11.83 12.29
C SER A 133 0.55 -12.47 10.98
N GLY A 134 1.44 -13.04 10.18
CA GLY A 134 1.11 -13.70 8.91
C GLY A 134 1.01 -12.77 7.71
N VAL A 135 1.26 -11.47 7.86
CA VAL A 135 1.33 -10.49 6.76
C VAL A 135 2.81 -10.26 6.41
N ALA A 136 3.43 -11.29 5.83
CA ALA A 136 4.87 -11.31 5.62
C ALA A 136 5.35 -10.38 4.51
N ASN A 137 4.52 -10.09 3.50
CA ASN A 137 4.91 -9.21 2.39
C ASN A 137 4.57 -7.75 2.71
N HIS A 138 5.36 -7.17 3.60
CA HIS A 138 5.17 -5.82 4.15
C HIS A 138 6.49 -5.03 4.08
N GLY A 139 6.40 -3.71 4.06
CA GLY A 139 7.54 -2.81 4.11
C GLY A 139 7.10 -1.38 4.38
N CYS A 140 8.02 -0.45 4.31
CA CYS A 140 7.74 0.97 4.48
C CYS A 140 8.19 1.77 3.26
N ASP A 141 7.84 3.05 3.23
CA ASP A 141 8.41 4.01 2.30
C ASP A 141 9.82 4.39 2.78
N ILE A 142 10.83 3.94 2.03
CA ILE A 142 12.24 4.11 2.38
C ILE A 142 12.62 5.57 2.16
N GLY A 143 13.12 6.20 3.22
CA GLY A 143 13.42 7.62 3.27
C GLY A 143 12.34 8.45 3.95
N GLY A 144 11.18 7.85 4.25
CA GLY A 144 9.99 8.53 4.76
C GLY A 144 9.13 9.10 3.64
N PHE A 145 7.84 9.24 3.91
CA PHE A 145 6.87 9.71 2.91
C PHE A 145 6.71 11.22 2.91
N TYR A 146 6.62 11.85 4.08
CA TYR A 146 6.38 13.29 4.19
C TYR A 146 7.31 13.96 5.22
N GLY A 147 7.34 15.29 5.21
CA GLY A 147 8.24 16.12 6.00
C GLY A 147 9.43 16.59 5.17
N THR A 148 10.47 17.07 5.81
CA THR A 148 11.71 17.47 5.13
C THR A 148 12.39 16.24 4.55
N ALA A 149 12.94 16.36 3.34
CA ALA A 149 13.75 15.28 2.75
C ALA A 149 14.81 14.77 3.75
N PRO A 150 15.07 13.46 3.82
CA PRO A 150 15.99 12.93 4.81
C PRO A 150 17.40 13.49 4.64
N GLU A 151 18.08 13.70 5.75
CA GLU A 151 19.52 13.91 5.73
C GLU A 151 20.24 12.66 5.17
N GLU A 152 21.43 12.84 4.67
CA GLU A 152 22.17 11.84 3.92
C GLU A 152 22.36 10.53 4.74
N GLU A 153 22.72 10.64 6.03
CA GLU A 153 22.90 9.47 6.88
C GLU A 153 21.59 8.72 7.12
N LEU A 154 20.51 9.44 7.45
CA LEU A 154 19.19 8.83 7.65
C LEU A 154 18.74 8.05 6.42
N PHE A 155 18.92 8.63 5.23
CA PHE A 155 18.54 7.98 3.99
C PHE A 155 19.36 6.69 3.75
N VAL A 156 20.68 6.76 3.90
CA VAL A 156 21.54 5.59 3.77
C VAL A 156 21.14 4.48 4.75
N ARG A 157 20.91 4.81 6.02
CA ARG A 157 20.48 3.83 7.03
C ARG A 157 19.11 3.24 6.73
N TRP A 158 18.21 4.05 6.20
CA TRP A 158 16.88 3.55 5.80
C TRP A 158 16.99 2.58 4.62
N VAL A 159 17.80 2.89 3.62
CA VAL A 159 18.08 1.99 2.50
C VAL A 159 18.74 0.70 3.00
N GLN A 160 19.78 0.78 3.85
CA GLN A 160 20.45 -0.38 4.43
C GLN A 160 19.51 -1.29 5.23
N ASN A 161 18.53 -0.72 5.95
CA ASN A 161 17.48 -1.49 6.59
C ASN A 161 16.49 -2.05 5.56
N GLY A 162 16.09 -1.21 4.62
CA GLY A 162 15.08 -1.52 3.61
C GLY A 162 15.44 -2.72 2.72
N ILE A 163 16.71 -2.95 2.44
CA ILE A 163 17.14 -4.10 1.61
C ILE A 163 16.77 -5.46 2.21
N PHE A 164 16.48 -5.52 3.50
CA PHE A 164 16.02 -6.73 4.20
C PHE A 164 14.49 -6.81 4.33
N GLN A 165 13.77 -5.78 3.90
CA GLN A 165 12.30 -5.78 3.94
C GLN A 165 11.74 -6.50 2.71
N PRO A 166 10.63 -7.24 2.83
CA PRO A 166 9.96 -7.86 1.67
C PRO A 166 9.57 -6.84 0.60
N ARG A 167 8.91 -5.74 1.00
CA ARG A 167 8.70 -4.59 0.11
C ARG A 167 9.88 -3.62 0.23
N PHE A 168 10.60 -3.43 -0.85
CA PHE A 168 11.66 -2.44 -0.98
C PHE A 168 11.22 -1.35 -1.94
N SER A 169 10.88 -0.18 -1.42
CA SER A 169 10.41 0.94 -2.23
C SER A 169 10.91 2.26 -1.64
N ILE A 170 11.72 2.98 -2.40
CA ILE A 170 12.04 4.37 -2.12
C ILE A 170 10.85 5.17 -2.65
N HIS A 171 10.12 5.83 -1.75
CA HIS A 171 8.88 6.51 -2.07
C HIS A 171 8.66 7.69 -1.13
N SER A 172 8.24 8.81 -1.67
CA SER A 172 7.93 10.03 -0.92
C SER A 172 6.85 10.84 -1.63
N THR A 173 6.20 11.73 -0.89
CA THR A 173 5.39 12.79 -1.51
C THR A 173 6.28 13.74 -2.30
N ASN A 174 5.72 14.45 -3.27
CA ASN A 174 6.38 15.50 -4.03
C ASN A 174 5.95 16.91 -3.59
N ILE A 175 5.31 17.04 -2.43
CA ILE A 175 4.90 18.30 -1.86
C ILE A 175 6.13 18.95 -1.23
N ASP A 176 6.33 20.26 -1.46
CA ASP A 176 7.38 21.09 -0.85
C ASP A 176 8.82 20.55 -1.03
N ASN A 177 9.13 19.99 -2.20
CA ASN A 177 10.45 19.42 -2.51
C ASN A 177 10.87 18.27 -1.56
N THR A 178 9.93 17.50 -1.07
CA THR A 178 10.21 16.32 -0.22
C THR A 178 10.57 15.07 -1.01
N VAL A 179 10.65 15.15 -2.33
CA VAL A 179 11.08 14.02 -3.19
C VAL A 179 12.44 13.51 -2.74
N THR A 180 12.52 12.19 -2.54
CA THR A 180 13.72 11.51 -2.09
C THR A 180 14.17 10.51 -3.14
N GLU A 181 15.35 10.74 -3.71
CA GLU A 181 15.90 9.91 -4.79
C GLU A 181 17.37 9.57 -4.51
N PRO A 182 17.81 8.35 -4.84
CA PRO A 182 19.20 7.90 -4.54
C PRO A 182 20.31 8.79 -5.11
N TRP A 183 20.06 9.41 -6.25
CA TRP A 183 21.06 10.25 -6.94
C TRP A 183 21.20 11.65 -6.37
N MET A 184 20.32 12.05 -5.44
CA MET A 184 20.40 13.36 -4.76
C MET A 184 21.56 13.43 -3.75
N TYR A 185 22.05 12.28 -3.31
CA TYR A 185 23.09 12.14 -2.27
C TYR A 185 24.43 11.77 -2.90
N SER A 186 25.12 12.76 -3.47
CA SER A 186 26.36 12.54 -4.24
C SER A 186 27.48 11.89 -3.43
N GLY A 187 27.59 12.23 -2.15
CA GLY A 187 28.62 11.71 -1.24
C GLY A 187 28.45 10.23 -0.91
N THR A 188 27.21 9.76 -0.78
CA THR A 188 26.88 8.41 -0.33
C THR A 188 26.16 7.56 -1.38
N LYS A 189 25.96 8.08 -2.58
CA LYS A 189 25.32 7.34 -3.68
C LYS A 189 25.93 5.94 -3.91
N HIS A 190 27.23 5.81 -3.72
CA HIS A 190 27.90 4.51 -3.84
C HIS A 190 27.45 3.52 -2.78
N LEU A 191 27.21 3.94 -1.52
CA LEU A 191 26.72 3.09 -0.44
C LEU A 191 25.28 2.62 -0.72
N ILE A 192 24.45 3.51 -1.26
CA ILE A 192 23.07 3.19 -1.64
C ILE A 192 23.07 2.15 -2.77
N ARG A 193 23.87 2.37 -3.82
CA ARG A 193 24.04 1.42 -4.92
C ARG A 193 24.50 0.05 -4.43
N ASP A 194 25.52 0.01 -3.57
CA ASP A 194 26.09 -1.23 -3.07
C ASP A 194 25.08 -2.00 -2.20
N ALA A 195 24.28 -1.30 -1.39
CA ALA A 195 23.17 -1.90 -0.64
C ALA A 195 22.11 -2.51 -1.57
N ILE A 196 21.68 -1.79 -2.61
CA ILE A 196 20.72 -2.30 -3.60
C ILE A 196 21.28 -3.52 -4.33
N GLN A 197 22.54 -3.46 -4.77
CA GLN A 197 23.20 -4.59 -5.41
C GLN A 197 23.32 -5.81 -4.48
N PHE A 198 23.56 -5.58 -3.19
CA PHE A 198 23.59 -6.64 -2.21
C PHE A 198 22.21 -7.32 -2.09
N ARG A 199 21.11 -6.55 -2.03
CA ARG A 199 19.75 -7.10 -2.04
C ARG A 199 19.53 -8.04 -3.23
N TYR A 200 19.91 -7.62 -4.44
CA TYR A 200 19.75 -8.44 -5.64
C TYR A 200 20.63 -9.72 -5.68
N ARG A 201 21.61 -9.82 -4.81
CA ARG A 201 22.41 -11.06 -4.63
C ARG A 201 21.80 -12.01 -3.60
N LEU A 202 20.85 -11.55 -2.80
CA LEU A 202 20.15 -12.37 -1.81
C LEU A 202 18.92 -13.09 -2.39
N SER A 203 18.47 -12.71 -3.57
CA SER A 203 17.26 -13.21 -4.25
C SER A 203 17.56 -14.41 -5.15
#